data_94c6ee45afe85ca1426969587d541b1a
#
_entry.id   94c6ee45afe85ca1426969587d541b1a
#
_cell.length_a   1.000
_cell.length_b   1.000
_cell.length_c   1.000
_cell.angle_alpha   90.00
_cell.angle_beta   90.00
_cell.angle_gamma   90.00
#
_symmetry.space_group_name_H-M   'P 1'
#
loop_
_entity.id
_entity.type
_entity.pdbx_description
1 polymer ?
#
loop_
_entity_poly.entity_id
_entity_poly.type
_entity_poly.pdbx_seq_one_letter_code
_entity_poly.pdbx_strand_id
1 'polypeptide(L)'
;MPNHIHLILHPNNIEQYPQIISSIKHYFSRNVGQVCPTDNLKIGYKNKREKGIFQRRYWEHTIRDENELNNHINYIHYNPVKHGYAKSVNVWEFSTFHKFVKNGLCDINWASNTDIKEIIDLDFE
;
A
#
# COMPACT_ATOMS: atom_id res chain seq x y z
N MET A 1 -1.43 5.44 -1.32
CA MET A 1 -1.55 6.77 -0.67
C MET A 1 -0.48 7.69 -1.22
N PRO A 2 -0.46 9.00 -0.92
CA PRO A 2 0.50 9.93 -1.56
C PRO A 2 1.97 9.61 -1.31
N ASN A 3 2.28 9.04 -0.16
CA ASN A 3 3.66 8.85 0.32
C ASN A 3 4.08 7.38 0.50
N HIS A 4 3.15 6.43 0.42
CA HIS A 4 3.43 5.00 0.55
C HIS A 4 2.37 4.14 -0.13
N ILE A 5 2.66 2.86 -0.30
CA ILE A 5 1.77 1.85 -0.86
C ILE A 5 1.89 0.56 -0.04
N HIS A 6 0.75 -0.05 0.24
CA HIS A 6 0.66 -1.40 0.79
C HIS A 6 0.26 -2.38 -0.31
N LEU A 7 0.89 -3.53 -0.35
CA LEU A 7 0.63 -4.58 -1.34
C LEU A 7 0.63 -5.94 -0.65
N ILE A 8 -0.31 -6.79 -1.03
CA ILE A 8 -0.24 -8.22 -0.76
C ILE A 8 0.19 -8.89 -2.06
N LEU A 9 1.26 -9.68 -2.01
CA LEU A 9 1.82 -10.38 -3.15
C LEU A 9 1.74 -11.88 -2.91
N HIS A 10 1.32 -12.61 -3.93
CA HIS A 10 1.34 -14.07 -3.96
C HIS A 10 2.09 -14.53 -5.22
N PRO A 11 3.42 -14.50 -5.23
CA PRO A 11 4.23 -14.92 -6.37
C PRO A 11 4.21 -16.45 -6.52
N ASN A 12 4.27 -16.94 -7.74
CA ASN A 12 4.39 -18.38 -8.01
C ASN A 12 5.70 -18.97 -7.45
N ASN A 13 6.76 -18.16 -7.41
CA ASN A 13 8.02 -18.48 -6.75
C ASN A 13 8.35 -17.35 -5.77
N ILE A 14 8.49 -17.70 -4.50
CA ILE A 14 8.75 -16.76 -3.40
C ILE A 14 10.09 -16.01 -3.60
N GLU A 15 11.07 -16.61 -4.24
CA GLU A 15 12.36 -15.97 -4.50
C GLU A 15 12.27 -14.79 -5.48
N GLN A 16 11.16 -14.68 -6.21
CA GLN A 16 10.95 -13.62 -7.21
C GLN A 16 10.36 -12.33 -6.62
N TYR A 17 9.89 -12.33 -5.37
CA TYR A 17 9.23 -11.13 -4.83
C TYR A 17 10.13 -9.88 -4.79
N PRO A 18 11.47 -9.96 -4.51
CA PRO A 18 12.30 -8.76 -4.55
C PRO A 18 12.39 -8.17 -5.96
N GLN A 19 12.40 -9.01 -7.00
CA GLN A 19 12.40 -8.57 -8.40
C GLN A 19 11.06 -7.94 -8.78
N ILE A 20 9.94 -8.49 -8.29
CA ILE A 20 8.61 -7.91 -8.49
C ILE A 20 8.55 -6.51 -7.89
N ILE A 21 8.96 -6.34 -6.63
CA ILE A 21 8.99 -5.03 -5.97
C ILE A 21 9.92 -4.06 -6.70
N SER A 22 11.10 -4.52 -7.10
CA SER A 22 12.05 -3.70 -7.89
C SER A 22 11.44 -3.24 -9.21
N SER A 23 10.75 -4.13 -9.91
CA SER A 23 10.08 -3.83 -11.18
C SER A 23 8.95 -2.80 -11.01
N ILE A 24 8.13 -2.94 -9.97
CA ILE A 24 7.07 -1.98 -9.64
C ILE A 24 7.67 -0.59 -9.36
N LYS A 25 8.69 -0.52 -8.50
CA LYS A 25 9.38 0.73 -8.17
C LYS A 25 10.01 1.37 -9.41
N HIS A 26 10.64 0.56 -10.26
CA HIS A 26 11.28 1.04 -11.49
C HIS A 26 10.26 1.58 -12.48
N TYR A 27 9.18 0.84 -12.74
CA TYR A 27 8.10 1.26 -13.64
C TYR A 27 7.49 2.58 -13.17
N PHE A 28 7.12 2.67 -11.89
CA PHE A 28 6.58 3.89 -11.30
C PHE A 28 7.54 5.05 -11.43
N SER A 29 8.82 4.86 -11.06
CA SER A 29 9.84 5.92 -11.12
C SER A 29 10.11 6.42 -12.53
N ARG A 30 9.96 5.56 -13.55
CA ARG A 30 10.09 6.00 -14.96
C ARG A 30 8.95 6.89 -15.39
N ASN A 31 7.73 6.58 -14.97
CA ASN A 31 6.54 7.29 -15.44
C ASN A 31 6.26 8.56 -14.61
N VAL A 32 6.52 8.55 -13.31
CA VAL A 32 6.23 9.69 -12.40
C VAL A 32 7.41 10.64 -12.31
N GLY A 33 8.64 10.17 -12.49
CA GLY A 33 9.85 11.00 -12.38
C GLY A 33 9.99 12.12 -13.44
N GLN A 34 9.09 12.16 -14.42
CA GLN A 34 8.99 13.29 -15.36
C GLN A 34 8.08 14.42 -14.84
N VAL A 35 7.28 14.13 -13.80
CA VAL A 35 6.25 15.03 -13.26
C VAL A 35 6.67 15.65 -11.91
N CYS A 36 7.54 14.97 -11.16
CA CYS A 36 7.99 15.47 -9.86
C CYS A 36 9.26 16.31 -10.00
N PRO A 37 9.26 17.57 -9.51
CA PRO A 37 10.47 18.39 -9.45
C PRO A 37 11.54 17.69 -8.60
N THR A 38 12.73 17.52 -9.16
CA THR A 38 13.85 16.85 -8.49
C THR A 38 14.54 17.71 -7.42
N ASP A 39 14.10 18.95 -7.25
CA ASP A 39 14.77 19.96 -6.43
C ASP A 39 14.77 19.67 -4.93
N ASN A 40 13.82 18.83 -4.47
CA ASN A 40 13.69 18.43 -3.07
C ASN A 40 14.31 17.06 -2.73
N LEU A 41 15.09 16.48 -3.65
CA LEU A 41 15.77 15.20 -3.38
C LEU A 41 16.87 15.39 -2.33
N LYS A 42 16.89 14.51 -1.32
CA LYS A 42 17.99 14.45 -0.35
C LYS A 42 19.32 14.24 -1.10
N ILE A 43 20.37 14.93 -0.68
CA ILE A 43 21.70 14.91 -1.32
C ILE A 43 22.22 13.48 -1.56
N GLY A 44 21.95 12.55 -0.64
CA GLY A 44 22.36 11.15 -0.77
C GLY A 44 21.75 10.40 -1.95
N TYR A 45 20.57 10.81 -2.43
CA TYR A 45 19.93 10.22 -3.62
C TYR A 45 20.53 10.76 -4.92
N LYS A 46 20.88 12.05 -4.97
CA LYS A 46 21.50 12.68 -6.15
C LYS A 46 22.80 11.98 -6.55
N ASN A 47 23.61 11.57 -5.57
CA ASN A 47 24.92 10.93 -5.80
C ASN A 47 24.84 9.48 -6.28
N LYS A 48 23.68 8.82 -6.21
CA LYS A 48 23.53 7.39 -6.53
C LYS A 48 22.62 7.10 -7.73
N ARG A 49 22.31 8.10 -8.53
CA ARG A 49 21.35 8.01 -9.66
C ARG A 49 19.95 7.56 -9.23
N GLU A 50 19.60 7.74 -7.96
CA GLU A 50 18.29 7.44 -7.42
C GLU A 50 17.39 8.67 -7.55
N LYS A 51 16.12 8.45 -7.93
CA LYS A 51 15.17 9.56 -8.09
C LYS A 51 14.56 10.03 -6.77
N GLY A 52 14.82 9.34 -5.65
CA GLY A 52 14.30 9.70 -4.32
C GLY A 52 12.78 9.55 -4.15
N ILE A 53 12.12 8.87 -5.09
CA ILE A 53 10.67 8.66 -5.07
C ILE A 53 10.30 7.60 -4.04
N PHE A 54 11.08 6.52 -3.98
CA PHE A 54 10.90 5.44 -3.02
C PHE A 54 12.05 5.37 -2.03
N GLN A 55 11.74 4.97 -0.80
CA GLN A 55 12.78 4.56 0.15
C GLN A 55 13.53 3.32 -0.37
N ARG A 56 14.79 3.16 0.03
CA ARG A 56 15.65 2.05 -0.43
C ARG A 56 15.12 0.72 0.04
N ARG A 57 14.76 0.63 1.32
CA ARG A 57 14.20 -0.56 1.94
C ARG A 57 12.68 -0.48 1.92
N TYR A 58 12.02 -1.60 2.04
CA TYR A 58 10.60 -1.75 2.28
C TYR A 58 10.42 -2.67 3.48
N TRP A 59 9.33 -2.48 4.17
CA TRP A 59 8.91 -3.41 5.20
C TRP A 59 8.21 -4.59 4.52
N GLU A 60 8.45 -5.80 5.03
CA GLU A 60 7.84 -7.02 4.53
C GLU A 60 7.41 -7.92 5.68
N HIS A 61 6.34 -8.64 5.47
CA HIS A 61 5.83 -9.63 6.39
C HIS A 61 5.30 -10.82 5.62
N THR A 62 5.63 -12.04 6.08
CA THR A 62 5.12 -13.27 5.49
C THR A 62 3.82 -13.65 6.19
N ILE A 63 2.71 -13.59 5.47
CA ILE A 63 1.39 -14.00 5.94
C ILE A 63 1.37 -15.52 6.10
N ARG A 64 0.93 -16.02 7.26
CA ARG A 64 1.04 -17.42 7.66
C ARG A 64 -0.29 -18.16 7.63
N ASP A 65 -1.38 -17.45 7.86
CA ASP A 65 -2.71 -18.02 7.92
C ASP A 65 -3.79 -17.08 7.37
N GLU A 66 -5.00 -17.57 7.30
CA GLU A 66 -6.15 -16.84 6.74
C GLU A 66 -6.57 -15.66 7.63
N ASN A 67 -6.47 -15.79 8.95
CA ASN A 67 -6.81 -14.69 9.86
C ASN A 67 -5.84 -13.53 9.68
N GLU A 68 -4.55 -13.83 9.58
CA GLU A 68 -3.51 -12.83 9.33
C GLU A 68 -3.69 -12.18 7.96
N LEU A 69 -4.06 -12.96 6.93
CA LEU A 69 -4.39 -12.44 5.60
C LEU A 69 -5.56 -11.45 5.66
N ASN A 70 -6.64 -11.81 6.33
CA ASN A 70 -7.82 -10.98 6.47
C ASN A 70 -7.51 -9.69 7.24
N ASN A 71 -6.69 -9.77 8.30
CA ASN A 71 -6.25 -8.60 9.05
C ASN A 71 -5.44 -7.64 8.16
N HIS A 72 -4.52 -8.14 7.34
CA HIS A 72 -3.75 -7.32 6.41
C HIS A 72 -4.64 -6.69 5.32
N ILE A 73 -5.61 -7.43 4.77
CA ILE A 73 -6.57 -6.90 3.81
C ILE A 73 -7.37 -5.76 4.44
N ASN A 74 -7.91 -5.98 5.64
CA ASN A 74 -8.68 -4.98 6.38
C ASN A 74 -7.84 -3.74 6.68
N TYR A 75 -6.61 -3.93 7.14
CA TYR A 75 -5.67 -2.84 7.37
C TYR A 75 -5.40 -2.02 6.11
N ILE A 76 -5.11 -2.67 4.99
CA ILE A 76 -4.85 -1.99 3.70
C ILE A 76 -6.06 -1.19 3.25
N HIS A 77 -7.27 -1.75 3.36
CA HIS A 77 -8.49 -1.06 2.97
C HIS A 77 -8.80 0.14 3.89
N TYR A 78 -8.56 0.01 5.18
CA TYR A 78 -8.83 1.07 6.17
C TYR A 78 -7.73 2.14 6.22
N ASN A 79 -6.56 1.86 5.74
CA ASN A 79 -5.37 2.70 5.86
C ASN A 79 -5.57 4.17 5.39
N PRO A 80 -6.27 4.47 4.26
CA PRO A 80 -6.56 5.85 3.87
C PRO A 80 -7.40 6.62 4.89
N VAL A 81 -8.29 5.94 5.61
CA VAL A 81 -9.12 6.53 6.67
C VAL A 81 -8.27 6.75 7.92
N LYS A 82 -7.46 5.74 8.31
CA LYS A 82 -6.50 5.84 9.44
C LYS A 82 -5.62 7.08 9.33
N HIS A 83 -5.12 7.37 8.13
CA HIS A 83 -4.25 8.53 7.86
C HIS A 83 -5.00 9.82 7.49
N GLY A 84 -6.32 9.85 7.55
CA GLY A 84 -7.13 11.04 7.30
C GLY A 84 -7.20 11.49 5.83
N TYR A 85 -6.81 10.63 4.89
CA TYR A 85 -6.92 10.91 3.45
C TYR A 85 -8.34 10.72 2.92
N ALA A 86 -9.16 9.93 3.62
CA ALA A 86 -10.56 9.69 3.26
C ALA A 86 -11.42 9.69 4.52
N LYS A 87 -12.70 10.10 4.37
CA LYS A 87 -13.67 10.06 5.47
C LYS A 87 -14.24 8.66 5.72
N SER A 88 -14.24 7.82 4.70
CA SER A 88 -14.69 6.43 4.73
C SER A 88 -13.96 5.63 3.65
N VAL A 89 -13.94 4.30 3.81
CA VAL A 89 -13.19 3.40 2.92
C VAL A 89 -13.72 3.46 1.48
N ASN A 90 -15.04 3.59 1.33
CA ASN A 90 -15.71 3.58 0.03
C ASN A 90 -15.46 4.83 -0.82
N VAL A 91 -15.00 5.94 -0.26
CA VAL A 91 -14.69 7.16 -1.04
C VAL A 91 -13.26 7.19 -1.57
N TRP A 92 -12.40 6.25 -1.15
CA TRP A 92 -11.02 6.17 -1.64
C TRP A 92 -10.94 5.33 -2.91
N GLU A 93 -10.79 5.98 -4.07
CA GLU A 93 -10.80 5.34 -5.39
C GLU A 93 -9.63 4.37 -5.61
N PHE A 94 -8.45 4.67 -5.06
CA PHE A 94 -7.21 3.94 -5.30
C PHE A 94 -7.05 2.75 -4.34
N SER A 95 -8.09 1.89 -4.25
CA SER A 95 -8.12 0.74 -3.38
C SER A 95 -8.71 -0.49 -4.07
N THR A 96 -8.23 -1.67 -3.68
CA THR A 96 -8.86 -2.94 -4.07
C THR A 96 -10.20 -3.19 -3.37
N PHE A 97 -10.57 -2.39 -2.38
CA PHE A 97 -11.85 -2.47 -1.67
C PHE A 97 -13.05 -2.54 -2.62
N HIS A 98 -13.10 -1.67 -3.63
CA HIS A 98 -14.19 -1.65 -4.61
C HIS A 98 -14.33 -2.96 -5.40
N LYS A 99 -13.22 -3.65 -5.67
CA LYS A 99 -13.22 -4.97 -6.29
C LYS A 99 -13.78 -6.02 -5.35
N PHE A 100 -13.47 -5.94 -4.05
CA PHE A 100 -14.01 -6.84 -3.03
C PHE A 100 -15.53 -6.66 -2.90
N VAL A 101 -16.02 -5.42 -2.86
CA VAL A 101 -17.46 -5.12 -2.84
C VAL A 101 -18.14 -5.67 -4.10
N LYS A 102 -17.60 -5.41 -5.29
CA LYS A 102 -18.15 -5.89 -6.56
C LYS A 102 -18.25 -7.43 -6.61
N ASN A 103 -17.31 -8.13 -5.98
CA ASN A 103 -17.29 -9.58 -5.93
C ASN A 103 -18.12 -10.16 -4.76
N GLY A 104 -18.83 -9.34 -3.97
CA GLY A 104 -19.64 -9.77 -2.83
C GLY A 104 -18.81 -10.23 -1.62
N LEU A 105 -17.53 -9.89 -1.57
CA LEU A 105 -16.63 -10.28 -0.49
C LEU A 105 -16.62 -9.28 0.68
N CYS A 106 -17.19 -8.10 0.48
CA CYS A 106 -17.26 -7.05 1.48
C CYS A 106 -18.49 -6.18 1.26
N ASP A 107 -19.10 -5.67 2.35
CA ASP A 107 -20.18 -4.70 2.28
C ASP A 107 -19.63 -3.31 1.92
N ILE A 108 -20.38 -2.54 1.11
CA ILE A 108 -19.98 -1.17 0.70
C ILE A 108 -19.85 -0.22 1.91
N ASN A 109 -20.61 -0.47 2.98
CA ASN A 109 -20.60 0.31 4.21
C ASN A 109 -19.64 -0.27 5.26
N TRP A 110 -18.82 -1.27 4.89
CA TRP A 110 -17.82 -1.81 5.79
C TRP A 110 -16.96 -0.68 6.38
N ALA A 111 -16.69 -0.77 7.66
CA ALA A 111 -15.93 0.23 8.41
C ALA A 111 -16.58 1.63 8.52
N SER A 112 -17.87 1.76 8.17
CA SER A 112 -18.62 3.02 8.36
C SER A 112 -19.15 3.19 9.78
N ASN A 113 -19.26 2.12 10.56
CA ASN A 113 -19.71 2.10 11.94
C ASN A 113 -18.54 1.85 12.90
N THR A 114 -18.65 2.38 14.10
CA THR A 114 -17.62 2.60 15.13
C THR A 114 -16.94 1.35 15.73
N ASP A 115 -17.21 0.15 15.26
CA ASP A 115 -16.66 -1.09 15.81
C ASP A 115 -15.33 -1.54 15.17
N ILE A 116 -14.49 -0.55 14.82
CA ILE A 116 -13.23 -0.78 14.11
C ILE A 116 -12.03 -0.81 15.07
N LYS A 117 -12.26 -0.89 16.37
CA LYS A 117 -11.18 -0.87 17.37
C LYS A 117 -10.09 -1.91 17.08
N GLU A 118 -10.49 -3.12 16.67
CA GLU A 118 -9.55 -4.19 16.35
C GLU A 118 -8.68 -3.88 15.12
N ILE A 119 -9.18 -3.09 14.16
CA ILE A 119 -8.43 -2.71 12.95
C ILE A 119 -7.51 -1.53 13.23
N ILE A 120 -7.92 -0.61 14.11
CA ILE A 120 -7.13 0.57 14.48
C ILE A 120 -5.87 0.16 15.25
N ASP A 121 -5.96 -0.89 16.07
CA ASP A 121 -4.86 -1.41 16.88
C ASP A 121 -3.84 -2.24 16.06
N LEU A 122 -4.17 -2.57 14.80
CA LEU A 122 -3.23 -3.21 13.89
C LEU A 122 -2.24 -2.15 13.36
N ASP A 123 -1.00 -2.26 13.77
CA ASP A 123 0.09 -1.43 13.28
C ASP A 123 1.08 -2.31 12.52
N PHE A 124 1.06 -2.18 11.19
CA PHE A 124 1.94 -2.88 10.28
C PHE A 124 2.94 -1.93 9.58
N GLU A 125 3.18 -0.76 10.20
CA GLU A 125 4.13 0.25 9.69
C GLU A 125 5.46 0.23 10.43
#